data_5908240ca8591415d055e88c8b52212c
#
_entry.id   5908240ca8591415d055e88c8b52212c
#
_cell.length_a   1.000
_cell.length_b   1.000
_cell.length_c   1.000
_cell.angle_alpha   90.00
_cell.angle_beta   90.00
_cell.angle_gamma   90.00
#
_symmetry.space_group_name_H-M   'P 1'
#
loop_
_entity.id
_entity.type
_entity.pdbx_description
1 polymer ?
#
loop_
_entity_poly.entity_id
_entity_poly.type
_entity_poly.pdbx_seq_one_letter_code
_entity_poly.pdbx_strand_id
1 'polypeptide(L)'
;DHCVTGVQTCALPIFRVDFRLWDVFSEQQLLGLQFTATPENWRRVAHKISDAVYERLTGEKGYFDTRIVFVAESGPKTNRIKRLAIMDQDGANPSYLTNGSAMVMTPRYSSNSQQVTYMALRNNGASLYLLNIETGRQETLGRYPGMVFAPRFSPDGKRVAFSVERGGNSDIYTLDLSTRAATRLTTDPSIDTSPSFSPDGSKMVFNSDRGGSPQLYIMQADGSGVRRLSYGQGRYMTPVWSPRGDFIAFTKQTGGQFHIGVMRPDGSDERLLTTSYLDEGPSWAPNGRVIMFSRETLGGSAKLWTVDLSGRVERP
;
A
#
# COMPACT_ATOMS: atom_id res chain seq x y z
N ASP A 1 -12.65 51.14 -37.36
CA ASP A 1 -12.81 49.75 -36.91
C ASP A 1 -11.61 49.31 -36.09
N HIS A 2 -11.73 49.42 -34.79
CA HIS A 2 -10.72 48.95 -33.87
C HIS A 2 -11.22 47.65 -33.22
N CYS A 3 -10.70 46.55 -33.67
CA CYS A 3 -10.89 45.25 -33.05
C CYS A 3 -9.95 45.14 -31.84
N VAL A 4 -10.45 45.36 -30.63
CA VAL A 4 -9.73 45.11 -29.39
C VAL A 4 -9.94 43.61 -29.06
N THR A 5 -8.92 42.82 -29.32
CA THR A 5 -8.87 41.45 -28.84
C THR A 5 -8.51 41.44 -27.34
N GLY A 6 -9.54 41.52 -26.51
CA GLY A 6 -9.39 41.31 -25.08
C GLY A 6 -9.17 39.82 -24.80
N VAL A 7 -7.99 39.42 -24.39
CA VAL A 7 -7.76 38.13 -23.76
C VAL A 7 -8.47 38.15 -22.42
N GLN A 8 -9.67 37.57 -22.38
CA GLN A 8 -10.40 37.31 -21.14
C GLN A 8 -9.71 36.14 -20.43
N THR A 9 -8.78 36.43 -19.53
CA THR A 9 -8.30 35.43 -18.57
C THR A 9 -9.44 35.15 -17.62
N CYS A 10 -10.21 34.08 -17.87
CA CYS A 10 -11.12 33.53 -16.87
C CYS A 10 -10.28 33.01 -15.71
N ALA A 11 -10.07 33.85 -14.71
CA ALA A 11 -9.55 33.40 -13.42
C ALA A 11 -10.60 32.43 -12.83
N LEU A 12 -10.22 31.17 -12.65
CA LEU A 12 -11.06 30.21 -11.95
C LEU A 12 -11.44 30.81 -10.57
N PRO A 13 -12.70 30.68 -10.14
CA PRO A 13 -13.09 31.17 -8.83
C PRO A 13 -12.21 30.53 -7.76
N ILE A 14 -11.60 31.35 -6.93
CA ILE A 14 -10.77 30.92 -5.81
C ILE A 14 -11.55 31.21 -4.55
N PHE A 15 -11.70 30.21 -3.67
CA PHE A 15 -12.25 30.43 -2.35
C PHE A 15 -11.15 30.34 -1.27
N ARG A 16 -11.36 31.10 -0.23
CA ARG A 16 -10.53 31.11 0.97
C ARG A 16 -11.27 30.42 2.09
N VAL A 17 -10.58 29.52 2.79
CA VAL A 17 -11.07 28.82 3.97
C VAL A 17 -10.23 29.24 5.17
N ASP A 18 -10.85 29.90 6.14
CA ASP A 18 -10.25 30.23 7.44
C ASP A 18 -10.78 29.20 8.45
N PHE A 19 -9.89 28.36 8.98
CA PHE A 19 -10.20 27.34 9.98
C PHE A 19 -9.60 27.71 11.33
N ARG A 20 -10.37 27.52 12.41
CA ARG A 20 -9.90 27.71 13.79
C ARG A 20 -10.43 26.61 14.70
N LEU A 21 -9.54 26.05 15.50
CA LEU A 21 -9.85 25.09 16.56
C LEU A 21 -9.69 25.76 17.92
N TRP A 22 -10.71 25.67 18.75
CA TRP A 22 -10.73 26.25 20.10
C TRP A 22 -10.91 25.17 21.14
N ASP A 23 -10.23 25.32 22.27
CA ASP A 23 -10.56 24.61 23.49
C ASP A 23 -11.69 25.39 24.19
N VAL A 24 -12.85 24.77 24.30
CA VAL A 24 -14.04 25.41 24.86
C VAL A 24 -13.99 25.62 26.38
N PHE A 25 -13.11 24.90 27.07
CA PHE A 25 -12.96 25.01 28.53
C PHE A 25 -11.97 26.14 28.89
N SER A 26 -10.86 26.23 28.18
CA SER A 26 -9.84 27.24 28.43
C SER A 26 -10.05 28.51 27.61
N GLU A 27 -10.99 28.51 26.66
CA GLU A 27 -11.28 29.58 25.70
C GLU A 27 -10.05 29.99 24.87
N GLN A 28 -9.09 29.06 24.68
CA GLN A 28 -7.88 29.30 23.93
C GLN A 28 -7.96 28.74 22.51
N GLN A 29 -7.47 29.47 21.55
CA GLN A 29 -7.31 28.98 20.18
C GLN A 29 -6.15 27.99 20.13
N LEU A 30 -6.45 26.73 19.84
CA LEU A 30 -5.47 25.65 19.72
C LEU A 30 -4.77 25.63 18.36
N LEU A 31 -5.50 26.03 17.30
CA LEU A 31 -5.01 26.02 15.92
C LEU A 31 -5.74 27.06 15.08
N GLY A 32 -5.01 27.74 14.19
CA GLY A 32 -5.56 28.63 13.17
C GLY A 32 -4.85 28.39 11.84
N LEU A 33 -5.60 28.06 10.80
CA LEU A 33 -5.07 27.78 9.46
C LEU A 33 -5.90 28.50 8.40
N GLN A 34 -5.23 28.92 7.33
CA GLN A 34 -5.85 29.51 6.17
C GLN A 34 -5.45 28.74 4.92
N PHE A 35 -6.43 28.44 4.08
CA PHE A 35 -6.21 27.76 2.80
C PHE A 35 -6.83 28.60 1.67
N THR A 36 -6.20 28.53 0.52
CA THR A 36 -6.73 29.06 -0.73
C THR A 36 -6.81 27.90 -1.73
N ALA A 37 -7.95 27.70 -2.33
CA ALA A 37 -8.19 26.59 -3.24
C ALA A 37 -9.21 26.94 -4.33
N THR A 38 -9.19 26.20 -5.43
CA THR A 38 -10.28 26.19 -6.40
C THR A 38 -11.44 25.35 -5.87
N PRO A 39 -12.68 25.55 -6.35
CA PRO A 39 -13.84 24.79 -5.91
C PRO A 39 -13.66 23.27 -5.97
N GLU A 40 -12.93 22.76 -6.95
CA GLU A 40 -12.70 21.30 -7.14
C GLU A 40 -11.81 20.71 -6.05
N ASN A 41 -11.00 21.53 -5.37
CA ASN A 41 -10.03 21.12 -4.36
C ASN A 41 -10.53 21.24 -2.91
N TRP A 42 -11.81 21.55 -2.67
CA TRP A 42 -12.36 21.74 -1.34
C TRP A 42 -12.18 20.52 -0.42
N ARG A 43 -12.31 19.29 -0.97
CA ARG A 43 -12.10 18.03 -0.21
C ARG A 43 -10.67 17.93 0.31
N ARG A 44 -9.70 18.26 -0.53
CA ARG A 44 -8.30 18.25 -0.12
C ARG A 44 -8.02 19.25 1.00
N VAL A 45 -8.69 20.42 0.99
CA VAL A 45 -8.62 21.38 2.10
C VAL A 45 -9.23 20.76 3.37
N ALA A 46 -10.39 20.11 3.26
CA ALA A 46 -11.01 19.42 4.39
C ALA A 46 -10.10 18.33 4.98
N HIS A 47 -9.47 17.51 4.12
CA HIS A 47 -8.52 16.49 4.57
C HIS A 47 -7.30 17.08 5.29
N LYS A 48 -6.72 18.16 4.78
CA LYS A 48 -5.61 18.89 5.44
C LYS A 48 -6.01 19.47 6.79
N ILE A 49 -7.22 20.00 6.90
CA ILE A 49 -7.77 20.45 8.19
C ILE A 49 -7.90 19.25 9.14
N SER A 50 -8.43 18.13 8.67
CA SER A 50 -8.55 16.89 9.47
C SER A 50 -7.19 16.39 9.95
N ASP A 51 -6.15 16.42 9.08
CA ASP A 51 -4.78 16.08 9.47
C ASP A 51 -4.26 16.99 10.58
N ALA A 52 -4.45 18.30 10.43
CA ALA A 52 -3.98 19.27 11.41
C ALA A 52 -4.72 19.17 12.76
N VAL A 53 -6.04 18.90 12.74
CA VAL A 53 -6.83 18.63 13.95
C VAL A 53 -6.35 17.35 14.63
N TYR A 54 -6.18 16.27 13.85
CA TYR A 54 -5.70 14.99 14.35
C TYR A 54 -4.33 15.14 15.02
N GLU A 55 -3.38 15.79 14.34
CA GLU A 55 -2.05 16.01 14.88
C GLU A 55 -2.08 16.88 16.16
N ARG A 56 -2.91 17.92 16.19
CA ARG A 56 -3.05 18.79 17.36
C ARG A 56 -3.61 18.08 18.57
N LEU A 57 -4.56 17.15 18.36
CA LEU A 57 -5.23 16.43 19.44
C LEU A 57 -4.48 15.18 19.90
N THR A 58 -3.74 14.52 19.01
CA THR A 58 -3.10 13.23 19.30
C THR A 58 -1.58 13.31 19.40
N GLY A 59 -0.97 14.39 18.88
CA GLY A 59 0.48 14.50 18.71
C GLY A 59 1.04 13.67 17.56
N GLU A 60 0.19 13.01 16.76
CA GLU A 60 0.59 12.15 15.67
C GLU A 60 0.14 12.72 14.32
N LYS A 61 0.95 12.52 13.28
CA LYS A 61 0.59 12.97 11.91
C LYS A 61 -0.72 12.34 11.45
N GLY A 62 -1.56 13.14 10.82
CA GLY A 62 -2.78 12.67 10.17
C GLY A 62 -2.48 11.84 8.91
N TYR A 63 -3.51 11.23 8.34
CA TYR A 63 -3.43 10.44 7.11
C TYR A 63 -4.63 10.70 6.17
N PHE A 64 -5.39 11.75 6.43
CA PHE A 64 -6.63 12.06 5.68
C PHE A 64 -6.34 12.63 4.29
N ASP A 65 -5.27 13.44 4.10
CA ASP A 65 -4.83 13.92 2.77
C ASP A 65 -3.95 12.86 2.07
N THR A 66 -4.47 11.62 1.97
CA THR A 66 -3.79 10.51 1.30
C THR A 66 -4.69 9.87 0.25
N ARG A 67 -4.08 9.08 -0.64
CA ARG A 67 -4.78 8.36 -1.71
C ARG A 67 -4.48 6.87 -1.65
N ILE A 68 -5.45 6.09 -2.10
CA ILE A 68 -5.39 4.63 -2.15
C ILE A 68 -5.29 4.20 -3.61
N VAL A 69 -4.28 3.38 -3.92
CA VAL A 69 -4.19 2.67 -5.19
C VAL A 69 -4.65 1.23 -4.98
N PHE A 70 -5.56 0.77 -5.81
CA PHE A 70 -6.17 -0.55 -5.69
C PHE A 70 -6.46 -1.18 -7.05
N VAL A 71 -6.81 -2.46 -7.05
CA VAL A 71 -7.30 -3.16 -8.24
C VAL A 71 -8.81 -3.14 -8.24
N ALA A 72 -9.39 -2.42 -9.19
CA ALA A 72 -10.83 -2.43 -9.44
C ALA A 72 -11.17 -3.59 -10.39
N GLU A 73 -12.15 -4.40 -9.99
CA GLU A 73 -12.65 -5.52 -10.78
C GLU A 73 -14.03 -5.22 -11.36
N SER A 74 -14.25 -5.59 -12.60
CA SER A 74 -15.55 -5.47 -13.28
C SER A 74 -15.78 -6.66 -14.21
N GLY A 75 -17.03 -6.82 -14.68
CA GLY A 75 -17.43 -7.92 -15.56
C GLY A 75 -17.79 -9.22 -14.82
N PRO A 76 -18.25 -10.24 -15.56
CA PRO A 76 -18.69 -11.52 -14.98
C PRO A 76 -17.51 -12.30 -14.38
N LYS A 77 -17.78 -13.21 -13.43
CA LYS A 77 -16.74 -14.04 -12.77
C LYS A 77 -15.86 -14.81 -13.75
N THR A 78 -16.39 -15.19 -14.89
CA THR A 78 -15.68 -15.93 -15.96
C THR A 78 -14.79 -15.06 -16.84
N ASN A 79 -14.95 -13.74 -16.80
CA ASN A 79 -14.16 -12.80 -17.60
C ASN A 79 -14.01 -11.47 -16.84
N ARG A 80 -13.26 -11.50 -15.73
CA ARG A 80 -12.97 -10.33 -14.91
C ARG A 80 -11.98 -9.40 -15.59
N ILE A 81 -12.34 -8.14 -15.71
CA ILE A 81 -11.44 -7.06 -16.13
C ILE A 81 -10.89 -6.43 -14.86
N LYS A 82 -9.56 -6.42 -14.74
CA LYS A 82 -8.83 -5.82 -13.61
C LYS A 82 -8.12 -4.55 -14.07
N ARG A 83 -8.37 -3.44 -13.38
CA ARG A 83 -7.75 -2.15 -13.66
C ARG A 83 -7.11 -1.60 -12.40
N LEU A 84 -5.94 -0.97 -12.53
CA LEU A 84 -5.47 -0.10 -11.47
C LEU A 84 -6.38 1.12 -11.38
N ALA A 85 -6.76 1.45 -10.17
CA ALA A 85 -7.54 2.63 -9.85
C ALA A 85 -6.92 3.35 -8.66
N ILE A 86 -7.22 4.64 -8.54
CA ILE A 86 -6.84 5.49 -7.41
C ILE A 86 -8.07 6.24 -6.91
N MET A 87 -8.14 6.45 -5.61
CA MET A 87 -9.20 7.24 -4.96
C MET A 87 -8.62 7.96 -3.73
N ASP A 88 -9.35 8.93 -3.22
CA ASP A 88 -9.06 9.52 -1.92
C ASP A 88 -9.26 8.48 -0.81
N GLN A 89 -8.64 8.67 0.35
CA GLN A 89 -8.68 7.68 1.43
C GLN A 89 -10.11 7.41 1.97
N ASP A 90 -11.06 8.32 1.73
CA ASP A 90 -12.46 8.20 2.10
C ASP A 90 -13.36 7.62 0.99
N GLY A 91 -12.75 7.07 -0.07
CA GLY A 91 -13.44 6.46 -1.21
C GLY A 91 -13.92 7.43 -2.29
N ALA A 92 -13.69 8.73 -2.13
CA ALA A 92 -14.11 9.72 -3.13
C ALA A 92 -13.13 9.78 -4.32
N ASN A 93 -13.57 10.41 -5.42
CA ASN A 93 -12.80 10.69 -6.62
C ASN A 93 -12.11 9.45 -7.25
N PRO A 94 -12.79 8.28 -7.37
CA PRO A 94 -12.18 7.12 -7.98
C PRO A 94 -11.88 7.38 -9.47
N SER A 95 -10.68 7.03 -9.90
CA SER A 95 -10.28 7.12 -11.30
C SER A 95 -9.40 5.94 -11.71
N TYR A 96 -9.50 5.52 -12.99
CA TYR A 96 -8.69 4.43 -13.50
C TYR A 96 -7.33 4.91 -13.97
N LEU A 97 -6.29 4.19 -13.56
CA LEU A 97 -4.90 4.41 -13.99
C LEU A 97 -4.52 3.52 -15.17
N THR A 98 -5.28 2.44 -15.44
CA THR A 98 -5.07 1.53 -16.58
C THR A 98 -6.39 1.21 -17.27
N ASN A 99 -6.32 0.81 -18.55
CA ASN A 99 -7.51 0.57 -19.39
C ASN A 99 -8.08 -0.86 -19.28
N GLY A 100 -7.41 -1.78 -18.55
CA GLY A 100 -7.87 -3.16 -18.40
C GLY A 100 -7.45 -4.12 -19.52
N SER A 101 -6.55 -3.70 -20.43
CA SER A 101 -6.01 -4.56 -21.50
C SER A 101 -5.05 -5.65 -20.99
N ALA A 102 -4.61 -5.56 -19.74
CA ALA A 102 -3.79 -6.55 -19.06
C ALA A 102 -4.39 -6.83 -17.68
N MET A 103 -4.21 -8.05 -17.18
CA MET A 103 -4.53 -8.38 -15.80
C MET A 103 -3.49 -7.74 -14.89
N VAL A 104 -3.90 -6.80 -14.05
CA VAL A 104 -3.03 -6.08 -13.12
C VAL A 104 -3.22 -6.58 -11.70
N MET A 105 -2.14 -6.64 -10.93
CA MET A 105 -2.14 -7.15 -9.55
C MET A 105 -1.10 -6.44 -8.68
N THR A 106 -1.28 -6.56 -7.37
CA THR A 106 -0.33 -6.15 -6.32
C THR A 106 0.24 -4.73 -6.48
N PRO A 107 -0.60 -3.70 -6.68
CA PRO A 107 -0.10 -2.33 -6.76
C PRO A 107 0.52 -1.90 -5.42
N ARG A 108 1.59 -1.12 -5.50
CA ARG A 108 2.24 -0.51 -4.33
C ARG A 108 2.64 0.92 -4.64
N TYR A 109 2.20 1.81 -3.79
CA TYR A 109 2.54 3.23 -3.86
C TYR A 109 3.94 3.45 -3.29
N SER A 110 4.71 4.36 -3.89
CA SER A 110 5.97 4.83 -3.30
C SER A 110 5.69 5.76 -2.13
N SER A 111 6.44 5.63 -1.04
CA SER A 111 6.28 6.50 0.14
C SER A 111 6.74 7.95 -0.09
N ASN A 112 7.56 8.20 -1.10
CA ASN A 112 8.24 9.48 -1.31
C ASN A 112 8.10 10.06 -2.73
N SER A 113 7.32 9.43 -3.61
CA SER A 113 7.12 9.90 -4.98
C SER A 113 5.71 9.56 -5.48
N GLN A 114 5.30 10.18 -6.58
CA GLN A 114 4.01 9.90 -7.25
C GLN A 114 4.12 8.67 -8.16
N GLN A 115 4.75 7.61 -7.67
CA GLN A 115 4.98 6.38 -8.43
C GLN A 115 4.27 5.19 -7.80
N VAL A 116 3.79 4.31 -8.66
CA VAL A 116 3.18 3.03 -8.30
C VAL A 116 3.92 1.92 -9.04
N THR A 117 4.38 0.90 -8.31
CA THR A 117 4.81 -0.34 -8.92
C THR A 117 3.69 -1.38 -8.85
N TYR A 118 3.59 -2.21 -9.88
CA TYR A 118 2.58 -3.25 -9.96
C TYR A 118 3.00 -4.37 -10.91
N MET A 119 2.36 -5.51 -10.80
CA MET A 119 2.51 -6.60 -11.75
C MET A 119 1.39 -6.54 -12.79
N ALA A 120 1.74 -6.78 -14.05
CA ALA A 120 0.76 -7.03 -15.10
C ALA A 120 1.07 -8.34 -15.82
N LEU A 121 0.02 -9.15 -16.01
CA LEU A 121 0.05 -10.36 -16.81
C LEU A 121 -0.50 -10.06 -18.20
N ARG A 122 0.31 -10.35 -19.23
CA ARG A 122 -0.02 -10.26 -20.65
C ARG A 122 0.24 -11.58 -21.33
N ASN A 123 -0.06 -11.69 -22.62
CA ASN A 123 0.17 -12.92 -23.43
C ASN A 123 1.63 -13.40 -23.41
N ASN A 124 2.58 -12.51 -23.17
CA ASN A 124 4.03 -12.79 -23.11
C ASN A 124 4.54 -13.02 -21.67
N GLY A 125 3.65 -13.19 -20.71
CA GLY A 125 3.99 -13.48 -19.31
C GLY A 125 3.79 -12.31 -18.36
N ALA A 126 4.19 -12.50 -17.11
CA ALA A 126 4.13 -11.52 -16.04
C ALA A 126 5.33 -10.56 -16.13
N SER A 127 5.09 -9.28 -15.90
CA SER A 127 6.13 -8.24 -15.84
C SER A 127 5.82 -7.24 -14.73
N LEU A 128 6.87 -6.66 -14.17
CA LEU A 128 6.76 -5.54 -13.24
C LEU A 128 6.75 -4.22 -14.02
N TYR A 129 5.92 -3.31 -13.57
CA TYR A 129 5.77 -1.98 -14.13
C TYR A 129 5.97 -0.91 -13.07
N LEU A 130 6.48 0.22 -13.51
CA LEU A 130 6.51 1.48 -12.79
C LEU A 130 5.62 2.47 -13.52
N LEU A 131 4.65 3.05 -12.82
CA LEU A 131 3.71 4.04 -13.31
C LEU A 131 3.90 5.34 -12.53
N ASN A 132 4.13 6.44 -13.21
CA ASN A 132 4.02 7.77 -12.64
C ASN A 132 2.57 8.26 -12.76
N ILE A 133 1.93 8.55 -11.64
CA ILE A 133 0.49 8.86 -11.57
C ILE A 133 0.17 10.23 -12.18
N GLU A 134 1.09 11.20 -12.07
CA GLU A 134 0.87 12.56 -12.55
C GLU A 134 0.99 12.65 -14.08
N THR A 135 2.00 11.97 -14.62
CA THR A 135 2.29 12.04 -16.07
C THR A 135 1.63 10.91 -16.87
N GLY A 136 1.13 9.85 -16.19
CA GLY A 136 0.65 8.63 -16.85
C GLY A 136 1.75 7.79 -17.49
N ARG A 137 3.03 8.19 -17.37
CA ARG A 137 4.16 7.47 -17.96
C ARG A 137 4.33 6.13 -17.29
N GLN A 138 4.37 5.08 -18.10
CA GLN A 138 4.53 3.70 -17.67
C GLN A 138 5.78 3.10 -18.32
N GLU A 139 6.55 2.35 -17.52
CA GLU A 139 7.72 1.61 -18.00
C GLU A 139 7.81 0.23 -17.35
N THR A 140 8.45 -0.72 -18.04
CA THR A 140 8.74 -2.05 -17.47
C THR A 140 10.00 -2.01 -16.62
N LEU A 141 9.98 -2.69 -15.48
CA LEU A 141 11.11 -2.79 -14.55
C LEU A 141 12.06 -3.97 -14.87
N GLY A 142 12.05 -4.46 -16.09
CA GLY A 142 12.92 -5.55 -16.54
C GLY A 142 12.15 -6.80 -16.94
N ARG A 143 12.89 -7.75 -17.50
CA ARG A 143 12.41 -9.10 -17.84
C ARG A 143 13.14 -10.11 -16.99
N TYR A 144 12.39 -11.03 -16.40
CA TYR A 144 12.91 -12.06 -15.52
C TYR A 144 12.54 -13.45 -16.05
N PRO A 145 13.33 -14.48 -15.77
CA PRO A 145 13.12 -15.83 -16.34
C PRO A 145 12.00 -16.61 -15.64
N GLY A 146 10.93 -15.95 -15.18
CA GLY A 146 9.83 -16.58 -14.48
C GLY A 146 8.70 -15.61 -14.18
N MET A 147 7.71 -16.05 -13.40
CA MET A 147 6.64 -15.17 -12.96
C MET A 147 7.17 -14.22 -11.89
N VAL A 148 6.94 -12.92 -12.08
CA VAL A 148 7.32 -11.86 -11.14
C VAL A 148 6.09 -11.34 -10.41
N PHE A 149 6.18 -11.12 -9.10
CA PHE A 149 5.05 -10.67 -8.30
C PHE A 149 5.46 -10.00 -7.00
N ALA A 150 4.46 -9.45 -6.28
CA ALA A 150 4.58 -8.80 -4.98
C ALA A 150 5.68 -7.72 -4.91
N PRO A 151 5.71 -6.75 -5.84
CA PRO A 151 6.70 -5.67 -5.79
C PRO A 151 6.52 -4.79 -4.56
N ARG A 152 7.61 -4.23 -4.04
CA ARG A 152 7.61 -3.34 -2.88
C ARG A 152 8.77 -2.34 -2.97
N PHE A 153 8.49 -1.05 -2.87
CA PHE A 153 9.55 -0.04 -2.79
C PHE A 153 10.36 -0.14 -1.51
N SER A 154 11.65 0.19 -1.60
CA SER A 154 12.44 0.57 -0.42
C SER A 154 11.96 1.92 0.13
N PRO A 155 12.19 2.22 1.42
CA PRO A 155 11.73 3.47 2.04
C PRO A 155 12.29 4.73 1.37
N ASP A 156 13.51 4.65 0.83
CA ASP A 156 14.16 5.72 0.07
C ASP A 156 13.65 5.85 -1.38
N GLY A 157 12.80 4.90 -1.83
CA GLY A 157 12.25 4.86 -3.18
C GLY A 157 13.23 4.52 -4.29
N LYS A 158 14.47 4.13 -3.96
CA LYS A 158 15.52 3.86 -4.94
C LYS A 158 15.55 2.41 -5.43
N ARG A 159 14.97 1.49 -4.67
CA ARG A 159 14.94 0.07 -4.98
C ARG A 159 13.51 -0.46 -4.95
N VAL A 160 13.28 -1.55 -5.70
CA VAL A 160 12.06 -2.35 -5.62
C VAL A 160 12.45 -3.78 -5.29
N ALA A 161 11.94 -4.31 -4.17
CA ALA A 161 12.00 -5.74 -3.87
C ALA A 161 10.80 -6.44 -4.51
N PHE A 162 10.98 -7.68 -4.95
CA PHE A 162 9.92 -8.48 -5.59
C PHE A 162 10.28 -9.98 -5.53
N SER A 163 9.31 -10.81 -5.86
CA SER A 163 9.50 -12.26 -5.94
C SER A 163 9.57 -12.72 -7.39
N VAL A 164 10.44 -13.70 -7.66
CA VAL A 164 10.54 -14.37 -8.96
C VAL A 164 10.31 -15.86 -8.76
N GLU A 165 9.24 -16.40 -9.33
CA GLU A 165 8.96 -17.84 -9.37
C GLU A 165 9.64 -18.44 -10.59
N ARG A 166 10.33 -19.57 -10.41
CA ARG A 166 10.96 -20.33 -11.47
C ARG A 166 11.02 -21.80 -11.11
N GLY A 167 10.35 -22.62 -11.91
CA GLY A 167 10.43 -24.09 -11.77
C GLY A 167 9.88 -24.64 -10.45
N GLY A 168 8.86 -23.99 -9.89
CA GLY A 168 8.22 -24.38 -8.63
C GLY A 168 8.90 -23.82 -7.39
N ASN A 169 9.99 -23.07 -7.55
CA ASN A 169 10.65 -22.32 -6.48
C ASN A 169 10.41 -20.82 -6.64
N SER A 170 10.54 -20.05 -5.57
CA SER A 170 10.38 -18.60 -5.59
C SER A 170 11.42 -17.92 -4.71
N ASP A 171 12.10 -16.94 -5.28
CA ASP A 171 13.14 -16.18 -4.59
C ASP A 171 12.85 -14.69 -4.55
N ILE A 172 13.45 -14.03 -3.57
CA ILE A 172 13.37 -12.58 -3.43
C ILE A 172 14.53 -11.92 -4.16
N TYR A 173 14.20 -10.90 -4.92
CA TYR A 173 15.12 -10.04 -5.64
C TYR A 173 14.94 -8.58 -5.22
N THR A 174 15.99 -7.79 -5.40
CA THR A 174 15.92 -6.32 -5.42
C THR A 174 16.39 -5.79 -6.75
N LEU A 175 15.73 -4.74 -7.24
CA LEU A 175 16.11 -3.99 -8.42
C LEU A 175 16.46 -2.55 -8.00
N ASP A 176 17.63 -2.09 -8.35
CA ASP A 176 18.00 -0.67 -8.28
C ASP A 176 17.34 0.09 -9.45
N LEU A 177 16.55 1.12 -9.15
CA LEU A 177 15.78 1.84 -10.17
C LEU A 177 16.64 2.76 -11.04
N SER A 178 17.83 3.14 -10.58
CA SER A 178 18.74 4.02 -11.33
C SER A 178 19.61 3.22 -12.28
N THR A 179 20.22 2.13 -11.81
CA THR A 179 21.14 1.30 -12.59
C THR A 179 20.46 0.17 -13.35
N ARG A 180 19.22 -0.17 -12.97
CA ARG A 180 18.46 -1.34 -13.46
C ARG A 180 19.11 -2.68 -13.13
N ALA A 181 20.07 -2.69 -12.22
CA ALA A 181 20.69 -3.92 -11.73
C ALA A 181 19.75 -4.66 -10.77
N ALA A 182 19.52 -5.94 -11.04
CA ALA A 182 18.73 -6.83 -10.18
C ALA A 182 19.69 -7.76 -9.41
N THR A 183 19.47 -7.89 -8.11
CA THR A 183 20.23 -8.78 -7.22
C THR A 183 19.28 -9.81 -6.59
N ARG A 184 19.60 -11.09 -6.68
CA ARG A 184 18.91 -12.17 -5.98
C ARG A 184 19.35 -12.18 -4.53
N LEU A 185 18.40 -12.16 -3.58
CA LEU A 185 18.68 -12.10 -2.14
C LEU A 185 18.51 -13.44 -1.45
N THR A 186 17.59 -14.31 -1.94
CA THR A 186 17.40 -15.64 -1.37
C THR A 186 17.71 -16.72 -2.39
N THR A 187 18.22 -17.88 -1.93
CA THR A 187 18.68 -19.00 -2.77
C THR A 187 18.25 -20.35 -2.21
N ASP A 188 17.44 -20.35 -1.14
CA ASP A 188 16.89 -21.57 -0.54
C ASP A 188 15.92 -22.25 -1.53
N PRO A 189 15.81 -23.57 -1.59
CA PRO A 189 14.85 -24.25 -2.46
C PRO A 189 13.37 -24.07 -2.05
N SER A 190 13.10 -23.23 -1.09
CA SER A 190 11.77 -22.90 -0.58
C SER A 190 11.09 -21.79 -1.38
N ILE A 191 9.79 -21.64 -1.17
CA ILE A 191 8.98 -20.57 -1.75
C ILE A 191 9.10 -19.30 -0.89
N ASP A 192 10.04 -18.41 -1.25
CA ASP A 192 10.26 -17.12 -0.59
C ASP A 192 9.50 -16.01 -1.33
N THR A 193 8.55 -15.36 -0.64
CA THR A 193 7.67 -14.39 -1.31
C THR A 193 7.30 -13.19 -0.45
N SER A 194 6.70 -12.17 -1.09
CA SER A 194 6.09 -11.01 -0.46
C SER A 194 7.05 -10.21 0.44
N PRO A 195 8.19 -9.76 -0.09
CA PRO A 195 9.14 -8.98 0.68
C PRO A 195 8.58 -7.63 1.11
N SER A 196 8.98 -7.15 2.30
CA SER A 196 8.68 -5.81 2.79
C SER A 196 9.86 -5.27 3.59
N PHE A 197 10.36 -4.09 3.19
CA PHE A 197 11.46 -3.42 3.90
C PHE A 197 11.02 -2.90 5.27
N SER A 198 11.95 -2.87 6.21
CA SER A 198 11.84 -2.05 7.42
C SER A 198 11.88 -0.56 7.05
N PRO A 199 11.29 0.35 7.86
CA PRO A 199 11.23 1.77 7.52
C PRO A 199 12.60 2.47 7.44
N ASP A 200 13.62 1.93 8.09
CA ASP A 200 15.02 2.37 7.96
C ASP A 200 15.76 1.75 6.76
N GLY A 201 15.11 0.81 6.05
CA GLY A 201 15.67 0.12 4.88
C GLY A 201 16.77 -0.89 5.19
N SER A 202 17.08 -1.16 6.47
CA SER A 202 18.17 -2.06 6.88
C SER A 202 17.80 -3.53 6.84
N LYS A 203 16.51 -3.86 6.97
CA LYS A 203 15.98 -5.22 7.05
C LYS A 203 14.84 -5.44 6.08
N MET A 204 14.50 -6.72 5.91
CA MET A 204 13.37 -7.16 5.11
C MET A 204 12.65 -8.29 5.82
N VAL A 205 11.32 -8.23 5.86
CA VAL A 205 10.45 -9.34 6.26
C VAL A 205 9.85 -9.96 5.01
N PHE A 206 9.67 -11.29 5.01
CA PHE A 206 9.09 -12.05 3.91
C PHE A 206 8.43 -13.33 4.44
N ASN A 207 7.63 -14.00 3.64
CA ASN A 207 7.15 -15.35 3.99
C ASN A 207 7.91 -16.43 3.22
N SER A 208 8.12 -17.56 3.89
CA SER A 208 8.82 -18.72 3.37
C SER A 208 8.22 -20.02 3.92
N ASP A 209 8.19 -21.05 3.11
CA ASP A 209 7.77 -22.39 3.52
C ASP A 209 8.92 -23.34 3.89
N ARG A 210 10.16 -22.83 4.04
CA ARG A 210 11.37 -23.59 4.42
C ARG A 210 11.25 -24.38 5.72
N GLY A 211 10.31 -24.04 6.57
CA GLY A 211 9.95 -24.78 7.78
C GLY A 211 8.81 -25.79 7.60
N GLY A 212 8.42 -26.13 6.37
CA GLY A 212 7.35 -27.07 6.03
C GLY A 212 5.98 -26.40 5.81
N SER A 213 5.78 -25.17 6.28
CA SER A 213 4.58 -24.38 6.02
C SER A 213 4.93 -22.89 5.97
N PRO A 214 4.18 -22.05 5.24
CA PRO A 214 4.46 -20.62 5.15
C PRO A 214 4.49 -19.93 6.51
N GLN A 215 5.64 -19.35 6.84
CA GLN A 215 5.91 -18.60 8.06
C GLN A 215 6.61 -17.30 7.71
N LEU A 216 6.64 -16.34 8.64
CA LEU A 216 7.38 -15.10 8.46
C LEU A 216 8.86 -15.30 8.81
N TYR A 217 9.70 -14.74 7.98
CA TYR A 217 11.15 -14.69 8.16
C TYR A 217 11.63 -13.24 8.02
N ILE A 218 12.76 -12.95 8.65
CA ILE A 218 13.41 -11.64 8.57
C ILE A 218 14.87 -11.85 8.17
N MET A 219 15.40 -10.91 7.38
CA MET A 219 16.80 -10.88 6.93
C MET A 219 17.32 -9.45 6.88
N GLN A 220 18.60 -9.27 6.73
CA GLN A 220 19.18 -7.98 6.35
C GLN A 220 18.79 -7.62 4.91
N ALA A 221 18.83 -6.33 4.56
CA ALA A 221 18.44 -5.88 3.21
C ALA A 221 19.40 -6.35 2.09
N ASP A 222 20.55 -6.92 2.45
CA ASP A 222 21.50 -7.57 1.54
C ASP A 222 21.24 -9.08 1.36
N GLY A 223 20.22 -9.64 2.04
CA GLY A 223 19.86 -11.05 2.01
C GLY A 223 20.51 -11.90 3.10
N SER A 224 21.43 -11.35 3.88
CA SER A 224 22.11 -12.10 4.95
C SER A 224 21.26 -12.24 6.21
N GLY A 225 21.65 -13.15 7.11
CA GLY A 225 21.08 -13.27 8.45
C GLY A 225 19.61 -13.70 8.48
N VAL A 226 19.18 -14.56 7.56
CA VAL A 226 17.81 -15.08 7.50
C VAL A 226 17.47 -15.84 8.78
N ARG A 227 16.39 -15.44 9.45
CA ARG A 227 15.87 -16.12 10.64
C ARG A 227 14.35 -16.15 10.64
N ARG A 228 13.79 -17.19 11.21
CA ARG A 228 12.34 -17.33 11.39
C ARG A 228 11.83 -16.31 12.42
N LEU A 229 10.65 -15.73 12.16
CA LEU A 229 10.01 -14.73 13.01
C LEU A 229 8.72 -15.27 13.65
N SER A 230 7.88 -16.00 12.91
CA SER A 230 6.62 -16.55 13.40
C SER A 230 6.74 -18.04 13.73
N TYR A 231 6.11 -18.46 14.85
CA TYR A 231 6.15 -19.85 15.35
C TYR A 231 4.75 -20.40 15.65
N GLY A 232 3.71 -19.58 15.52
CA GLY A 232 2.34 -19.98 15.77
C GLY A 232 1.82 -20.99 14.74
N GLN A 233 0.72 -21.64 15.08
CA GLN A 233 0.02 -22.55 14.18
C GLN A 233 -0.64 -21.76 13.03
N GLY A 234 -0.84 -22.44 11.88
CA GLY A 234 -1.40 -21.86 10.67
C GLY A 234 -0.32 -21.37 9.69
N ARG A 235 -0.76 -20.69 8.64
CA ARG A 235 0.10 -20.19 7.58
C ARG A 235 0.14 -18.66 7.66
N TYR A 236 1.35 -18.09 7.62
CA TYR A 236 1.57 -16.66 7.67
C TYR A 236 2.03 -16.16 6.30
N MET A 237 1.36 -15.14 5.78
CA MET A 237 1.56 -14.67 4.40
C MET A 237 1.52 -13.15 4.32
N THR A 238 1.98 -12.60 3.21
CA THR A 238 1.91 -11.18 2.83
C THR A 238 2.30 -10.20 3.95
N PRO A 239 3.48 -10.38 4.58
CA PRO A 239 3.90 -9.47 5.64
C PRO A 239 4.13 -8.06 5.11
N VAL A 240 3.79 -7.06 5.93
CA VAL A 240 4.03 -5.65 5.64
C VAL A 240 4.54 -4.95 6.90
N TRP A 241 5.75 -4.41 6.83
CA TRP A 241 6.32 -3.65 7.94
C TRP A 241 5.60 -2.32 8.12
N SER A 242 5.27 -1.98 9.36
CA SER A 242 4.69 -0.67 9.72
C SER A 242 5.66 0.46 9.38
N PRO A 243 5.20 1.62 8.89
CA PRO A 243 6.05 2.79 8.68
C PRO A 243 6.68 3.33 9.96
N ARG A 244 6.18 2.94 11.12
CA ARG A 244 6.75 3.28 12.45
C ARG A 244 7.83 2.31 12.90
N GLY A 245 7.95 1.14 12.25
CA GLY A 245 8.90 0.10 12.64
C GLY A 245 8.48 -0.76 13.84
N ASP A 246 7.37 -0.46 14.48
CA ASP A 246 6.88 -1.06 15.71
C ASP A 246 6.16 -2.40 15.52
N PHE A 247 5.52 -2.60 14.35
CA PHE A 247 4.78 -3.80 14.01
C PHE A 247 5.01 -4.29 12.59
N ILE A 248 4.72 -5.57 12.36
CA ILE A 248 4.58 -6.22 11.07
C ILE A 248 3.14 -6.70 10.99
N ALA A 249 2.37 -6.20 10.00
CA ALA A 249 1.06 -6.73 9.67
C ALA A 249 1.21 -7.94 8.74
N PHE A 250 0.31 -8.90 8.83
CA PHE A 250 0.34 -10.11 8.01
C PHE A 250 -1.05 -10.68 7.80
N THR A 251 -1.21 -11.53 6.78
CA THR A 251 -2.36 -12.43 6.65
C THR A 251 -2.05 -13.75 7.31
N LYS A 252 -2.94 -14.22 8.19
CA LYS A 252 -2.84 -15.55 8.82
C LYS A 252 -3.99 -16.43 8.41
N GLN A 253 -3.69 -17.59 7.84
CA GLN A 253 -4.67 -18.64 7.55
C GLN A 253 -4.68 -19.65 8.71
N THR A 254 -5.83 -19.79 9.34
CA THR A 254 -6.05 -20.76 10.42
C THR A 254 -7.52 -21.20 10.43
N GLY A 255 -7.82 -22.46 10.70
CA GLY A 255 -9.19 -22.98 10.72
C GLY A 255 -9.96 -22.81 9.40
N GLY A 256 -9.27 -22.70 8.27
CA GLY A 256 -9.89 -22.45 6.96
C GLY A 256 -10.27 -20.98 6.69
N GLN A 257 -9.99 -20.08 7.61
CA GLN A 257 -10.26 -18.65 7.51
C GLN A 257 -8.96 -17.85 7.38
N PHE A 258 -9.07 -16.63 6.85
CA PHE A 258 -7.95 -15.70 6.67
C PHE A 258 -8.18 -14.44 7.51
N HIS A 259 -7.20 -14.08 8.30
CA HIS A 259 -7.28 -12.97 9.24
C HIS A 259 -6.12 -12.01 9.04
N ILE A 260 -6.35 -10.73 9.31
CA ILE A 260 -5.28 -9.76 9.46
C ILE A 260 -4.78 -9.83 10.90
N GLY A 261 -3.47 -9.98 11.05
CA GLY A 261 -2.78 -9.96 12.33
C GLY A 261 -1.61 -9.01 12.34
N VAL A 262 -1.09 -8.74 13.52
CA VAL A 262 0.14 -7.97 13.75
C VAL A 262 1.03 -8.68 14.75
N MET A 263 2.35 -8.46 14.64
CA MET A 263 3.35 -8.85 15.65
C MET A 263 4.48 -7.82 15.68
N ARG A 264 5.25 -7.80 16.75
CA ARG A 264 6.48 -7.00 16.81
C ARG A 264 7.58 -7.57 15.91
N PRO A 265 8.59 -6.77 15.50
CA PRO A 265 9.69 -7.26 14.67
C PRO A 265 10.59 -8.30 15.32
N ASP A 266 10.46 -8.53 16.61
CA ASP A 266 11.12 -9.62 17.34
C ASP A 266 10.28 -10.91 17.40
N GLY A 267 9.03 -10.88 16.89
CA GLY A 267 8.07 -11.97 16.89
C GLY A 267 7.13 -11.99 18.10
N SER A 268 7.30 -11.08 19.06
CA SER A 268 6.42 -10.96 20.22
C SER A 268 5.11 -10.22 19.90
N ASP A 269 4.19 -10.19 20.85
CA ASP A 269 2.90 -9.46 20.77
C ASP A 269 2.09 -9.82 19.52
N GLU A 270 2.11 -11.12 19.13
CA GLU A 270 1.27 -11.61 18.02
C GLU A 270 -0.20 -11.55 18.43
N ARG A 271 -1.02 -10.91 17.62
CA ARG A 271 -2.48 -10.90 17.78
C ARG A 271 -3.19 -10.76 16.44
N LEU A 272 -4.37 -11.38 16.36
CA LEU A 272 -5.28 -11.20 15.22
C LEU A 272 -6.13 -9.96 15.49
N LEU A 273 -6.31 -9.15 14.44
CA LEU A 273 -7.12 -7.93 14.47
C LEU A 273 -8.51 -8.16 13.89
N THR A 274 -8.67 -9.14 13.01
CA THR A 274 -9.95 -9.43 12.33
C THR A 274 -10.38 -10.87 12.53
N THR A 275 -11.70 -11.12 12.44
CA THR A 275 -12.32 -12.45 12.65
C THR A 275 -13.22 -12.86 11.48
N SER A 276 -13.14 -12.19 10.34
CA SER A 276 -13.94 -12.47 9.15
C SER A 276 -13.49 -13.73 8.41
N TYR A 277 -14.26 -14.14 7.40
CA TYR A 277 -14.00 -15.37 6.64
C TYR A 277 -12.74 -15.26 5.76
N LEU A 278 -12.56 -14.12 5.06
CA LEU A 278 -11.46 -13.94 4.11
C LEU A 278 -10.99 -12.49 4.12
N ASP A 279 -9.98 -12.21 4.94
CA ASP A 279 -9.30 -10.93 5.04
C ASP A 279 -7.84 -11.09 4.61
N GLU A 280 -7.41 -10.37 3.57
CA GLU A 280 -6.09 -10.55 2.95
C GLU A 280 -5.41 -9.24 2.56
N GLY A 281 -4.10 -9.32 2.41
CA GLY A 281 -3.28 -8.30 1.77
C GLY A 281 -3.20 -6.99 2.54
N PRO A 282 -2.72 -6.98 3.79
CA PRO A 282 -2.64 -5.79 4.61
C PRO A 282 -1.77 -4.69 3.98
N SER A 283 -2.14 -3.44 4.22
CA SER A 283 -1.37 -2.24 3.87
C SER A 283 -1.56 -1.19 4.95
N TRP A 284 -0.49 -0.54 5.38
CA TRP A 284 -0.53 0.46 6.42
C TRP A 284 -0.93 1.84 5.91
N ALA A 285 -1.72 2.57 6.69
CA ALA A 285 -1.80 4.01 6.57
C ALA A 285 -0.43 4.64 6.90
N PRO A 286 -0.08 5.82 6.34
CA PRO A 286 1.24 6.43 6.52
C PRO A 286 1.64 6.69 7.97
N ASN A 287 0.67 6.90 8.86
CA ASN A 287 0.93 7.10 10.29
C ASN A 287 1.09 5.78 11.09
N GLY A 288 0.92 4.61 10.47
CA GLY A 288 1.09 3.32 11.13
C GLY A 288 0.04 2.99 12.18
N ARG A 289 -1.17 3.60 12.12
CA ARG A 289 -2.25 3.37 13.10
C ARG A 289 -3.42 2.56 12.56
N VAL A 290 -3.57 2.55 11.24
CA VAL A 290 -4.67 1.89 10.56
C VAL A 290 -4.10 0.95 9.50
N ILE A 291 -4.70 -0.21 9.37
CA ILE A 291 -4.38 -1.21 8.35
C ILE A 291 -5.57 -1.33 7.41
N MET A 292 -5.33 -1.16 6.12
CA MET A 292 -6.28 -1.45 5.06
C MET A 292 -6.04 -2.87 4.54
N PHE A 293 -7.11 -3.56 4.17
CA PHE A 293 -7.06 -4.92 3.64
C PHE A 293 -8.25 -5.19 2.72
N SER A 294 -8.19 -6.29 1.98
CA SER A 294 -9.29 -6.79 1.16
C SER A 294 -10.10 -7.79 1.97
N ARG A 295 -11.43 -7.59 2.04
CA ARG A 295 -12.38 -8.52 2.65
C ARG A 295 -13.32 -9.06 1.61
N GLU A 296 -13.39 -10.38 1.51
CA GLU A 296 -14.42 -11.08 0.73
C GLU A 296 -15.39 -11.80 1.67
N THR A 297 -16.69 -11.56 1.47
CA THR A 297 -17.75 -12.28 2.16
C THR A 297 -18.20 -13.46 1.32
N LEU A 298 -18.74 -14.51 1.96
CA LEU A 298 -19.29 -15.69 1.28
C LEU A 298 -20.29 -15.28 0.19
N GLY A 299 -19.95 -15.60 -1.09
CA GLY A 299 -20.78 -15.26 -2.25
C GLY A 299 -20.76 -13.80 -2.69
N GLY A 300 -20.01 -12.94 -1.99
CA GLY A 300 -19.85 -11.53 -2.30
C GLY A 300 -18.67 -11.20 -3.22
N SER A 301 -18.47 -9.91 -3.47
CA SER A 301 -17.28 -9.35 -4.09
C SER A 301 -16.33 -8.83 -3.01
N ALA A 302 -15.03 -8.86 -3.29
CA ALA A 302 -14.03 -8.26 -2.42
C ALA A 302 -14.26 -6.74 -2.29
N LYS A 303 -14.12 -6.22 -1.07
CA LYS A 303 -14.17 -4.79 -0.75
C LYS A 303 -12.98 -4.40 0.09
N LEU A 304 -12.60 -3.13 0.04
CA LEU A 304 -11.58 -2.58 0.92
C LEU A 304 -12.18 -2.30 2.29
N TRP A 305 -11.46 -2.70 3.31
CA TRP A 305 -11.78 -2.46 4.72
C TRP A 305 -10.57 -1.92 5.45
N THR A 306 -10.82 -1.25 6.57
CA THR A 306 -9.78 -0.77 7.47
C THR A 306 -10.02 -1.30 8.88
N VAL A 307 -8.93 -1.53 9.62
CA VAL A 307 -8.95 -1.89 11.03
C VAL A 307 -7.87 -1.10 11.78
N ASP A 308 -8.18 -0.65 12.98
CA ASP A 308 -7.21 -0.03 13.87
C ASP A 308 -6.34 -1.08 14.61
N LEU A 309 -5.26 -0.65 15.25
CA LEU A 309 -4.38 -1.56 15.99
C LEU A 309 -5.02 -2.22 17.21
N SER A 310 -6.17 -1.75 17.68
CA SER A 310 -6.91 -2.42 18.75
C SER A 310 -7.76 -3.58 18.25
N GLY A 311 -8.04 -3.66 16.94
CA GLY A 311 -8.96 -4.62 16.35
C GLY A 311 -10.44 -4.34 16.65
N ARG A 312 -10.76 -3.21 17.28
CA ARG A 312 -12.14 -2.88 17.70
C ARG A 312 -12.88 -2.01 16.71
N VAL A 313 -12.16 -1.25 15.91
CA VAL A 313 -12.76 -0.33 14.94
C VAL A 313 -12.45 -0.84 13.55
N GLU A 314 -13.44 -1.45 12.92
CA GLU A 314 -13.41 -1.86 11.52
C GLU A 314 -14.35 -0.96 10.70
N ARG A 315 -13.92 -0.57 9.49
CA ARG A 315 -14.71 0.26 8.57
C ARG A 315 -14.54 -0.20 7.12
N PRO A 316 -15.63 -0.21 6.32
CA PRO A 316 -15.59 -0.46 4.88
C PRO A 316 -15.03 0.73 4.13
#